data_3ce5039a5d402e874f97dc79f40c629f
#
_entry.id   3ce5039a5d402e874f97dc79f40c629f
#
_cell.length_a   1.000
_cell.length_b   1.000
_cell.length_c   1.000
_cell.angle_alpha   90.00
_cell.angle_beta   90.00
_cell.angle_gamma   90.00
#
_symmetry.space_group_name_H-M   'P 1'
#
loop_
_entity.id
_entity.type
_entity.pdbx_description
1 polymer ?
#
loop_
_entity_poly.entity_id
_entity_poly.type
_entity_poly.pdbx_seq_one_letter_code
_entity_poly.pdbx_strand_id
1 'polypeptide(L)'
;WCHLQELAIVADPFFFDGDYYSHSVGPVRGLGLARALAHTTYRSAAELDERFGRRHQGEEDPAVGGRYQVESYLDYHAGKLLARFDANTYLIVTHSMMVHDVGTGRGGIEAALATVQAHTLVVDVDSDRLFLPAQAEELAGGIPGARRETITSLHGHDGFLIEAEQMDTILRDFLAGA
;
A
#
# COMPACT_ATOMS: atom_id res chain seq x y z
N TRP A 1 -4.96 5.29 -7.64
CA TRP A 1 -5.34 5.06 -6.23
C TRP A 1 -4.98 6.27 -5.35
N CYS A 2 -3.73 6.73 -5.38
CA CYS A 2 -3.25 7.84 -4.55
C CYS A 2 -4.10 9.10 -4.69
N HIS A 3 -4.39 9.52 -5.91
CA HIS A 3 -5.25 10.69 -6.16
C HIS A 3 -6.65 10.60 -5.50
N LEU A 4 -7.26 9.41 -5.46
CA LEU A 4 -8.54 9.22 -4.77
C LEU A 4 -8.42 9.37 -3.26
N GLN A 5 -7.28 8.96 -2.69
CA GLN A 5 -7.00 9.12 -1.27
C GLN A 5 -6.78 10.60 -0.92
N GLU A 6 -6.06 11.34 -1.77
CA GLU A 6 -5.91 12.80 -1.62
C GLU A 6 -7.26 13.50 -1.68
N LEU A 7 -8.08 13.20 -2.71
CA LEU A 7 -9.41 13.77 -2.84
C LEU A 7 -10.30 13.48 -1.62
N ALA A 8 -10.23 12.30 -1.06
CA ALA A 8 -11.00 11.95 0.15
C ALA A 8 -10.65 12.86 1.33
N ILE A 9 -9.36 13.20 1.49
CA ILE A 9 -8.90 14.07 2.58
C ILE A 9 -9.28 15.53 2.30
N VAL A 10 -8.99 16.05 1.12
CA VAL A 10 -9.24 17.48 0.82
C VAL A 10 -10.72 17.82 0.69
N ALA A 11 -11.57 16.84 0.39
CA ALA A 11 -13.01 17.00 0.37
C ALA A 11 -13.67 16.95 1.76
N ASP A 12 -12.93 16.61 2.82
CA ASP A 12 -13.46 16.60 4.18
C ASP A 12 -13.77 18.05 4.62
N PRO A 13 -15.00 18.36 5.08
CA PRO A 13 -15.37 19.73 5.51
C PRO A 13 -14.48 20.31 6.63
N PHE A 14 -13.78 19.45 7.38
CA PHE A 14 -12.87 19.83 8.46
C PHE A 14 -11.40 19.85 8.04
N PHE A 15 -11.11 19.79 6.74
CA PHE A 15 -9.75 19.90 6.23
C PHE A 15 -9.22 21.35 6.27
N PHE A 16 -10.10 22.35 6.07
CA PHE A 16 -9.78 23.78 6.12
C PHE A 16 -8.53 24.17 5.30
N ASP A 17 -8.45 23.67 4.07
CA ASP A 17 -7.29 23.85 3.17
C ASP A 17 -5.94 23.49 3.83
N GLY A 18 -5.94 22.54 4.78
CA GLY A 18 -4.78 22.09 5.53
C GLY A 18 -4.56 22.82 6.87
N ASP A 19 -5.30 23.87 7.17
CA ASP A 19 -5.16 24.66 8.41
C ASP A 19 -6.14 24.22 9.51
N TYR A 20 -6.18 22.90 9.80
CA TYR A 20 -7.07 22.33 10.81
C TYR A 20 -6.45 22.25 12.22
N TYR A 21 -5.17 22.54 12.38
CA TYR A 21 -4.48 22.37 13.67
C TYR A 21 -4.97 23.33 14.78
N SER A 22 -5.51 24.48 14.39
CA SER A 22 -6.09 25.46 15.32
C SER A 22 -7.54 25.12 15.69
N HIS A 23 -8.17 24.14 15.02
CA HIS A 23 -9.55 23.73 15.23
C HIS A 23 -9.63 22.55 16.21
N SER A 24 -10.78 22.39 16.87
CA SER A 24 -11.02 21.26 17.79
C SER A 24 -11.26 19.94 17.06
N VAL A 25 -11.43 19.98 15.73
CA VAL A 25 -11.70 18.85 14.86
C VAL A 25 -10.84 18.95 13.60
N GLY A 26 -10.39 17.79 13.08
CA GLY A 26 -9.65 17.70 11.83
C GLY A 26 -10.36 16.79 10.82
N PRO A 27 -9.77 16.54 9.65
CA PRO A 27 -10.38 15.80 8.54
C PRO A 27 -10.36 14.28 8.79
N VAL A 28 -10.92 13.84 9.92
CA VAL A 28 -10.87 12.44 10.37
C VAL A 28 -11.64 11.50 9.45
N ARG A 29 -12.75 11.99 8.84
CA ARG A 29 -13.53 11.17 7.91
C ARG A 29 -12.78 10.97 6.60
N GLY A 30 -12.20 12.05 6.06
CA GLY A 30 -11.41 12.02 4.84
C GLY A 30 -10.17 11.15 4.99
N LEU A 31 -9.41 11.31 6.07
CA LEU A 31 -8.23 10.48 6.34
C LEU A 31 -8.61 9.01 6.57
N GLY A 32 -9.70 8.74 7.28
CA GLY A 32 -10.22 7.38 7.48
C GLY A 32 -10.61 6.72 6.15
N LEU A 33 -11.31 7.46 5.27
CA LEU A 33 -11.70 6.97 3.94
C LEU A 33 -10.45 6.73 3.06
N ALA A 34 -9.47 7.62 3.08
CA ALA A 34 -8.21 7.44 2.36
C ALA A 34 -7.52 6.13 2.80
N ARG A 35 -7.50 5.84 4.11
CA ARG A 35 -6.94 4.58 4.63
C ARG A 35 -7.74 3.36 4.21
N ALA A 36 -9.07 3.43 4.24
CA ALA A 36 -9.92 2.35 3.77
C ALA A 36 -9.68 2.04 2.28
N LEU A 37 -9.57 3.08 1.43
CA LEU A 37 -9.21 2.95 0.02
C LEU A 37 -7.84 2.26 -0.15
N ALA A 38 -6.82 2.66 0.62
CA ALA A 38 -5.50 2.03 0.60
C ALA A 38 -5.60 0.52 0.93
N HIS A 39 -6.37 0.14 1.95
CA HIS A 39 -6.55 -1.26 2.33
C HIS A 39 -7.20 -2.13 1.26
N THR A 40 -8.00 -1.57 0.36
CA THR A 40 -8.53 -2.34 -0.79
C THR A 40 -7.46 -2.71 -1.81
N THR A 41 -6.29 -2.08 -1.77
CA THR A 41 -5.16 -2.36 -2.67
C THR A 41 -4.06 -3.21 -2.04
N TYR A 42 -3.98 -3.26 -0.70
CA TYR A 42 -2.96 -4.02 0.01
C TYR A 42 -3.23 -5.52 0.05
N ARG A 43 -4.48 -5.92 -0.13
CA ARG A 43 -4.90 -7.31 -0.12
C ARG A 43 -5.28 -7.79 -1.52
N SER A 44 -5.02 -9.05 -1.82
CA SER A 44 -5.50 -9.65 -3.06
C SER A 44 -7.02 -9.77 -3.06
N ALA A 45 -7.63 -9.81 -4.24
CA ALA A 45 -9.07 -10.04 -4.34
C ALA A 45 -9.46 -11.43 -3.81
N ALA A 46 -8.61 -12.43 -4.06
CA ALA A 46 -8.83 -13.80 -3.61
C ALA A 46 -8.81 -13.91 -2.07
N GLU A 47 -7.85 -13.27 -1.39
CA GLU A 47 -7.84 -13.23 0.08
C GLU A 47 -9.08 -12.54 0.65
N LEU A 48 -9.48 -11.40 0.07
CA LEU A 48 -10.66 -10.69 0.54
C LEU A 48 -11.93 -11.53 0.38
N ASP A 49 -12.06 -12.26 -0.74
CA ASP A 49 -13.19 -13.13 -0.99
C ASP A 49 -13.18 -14.35 -0.06
N GLU A 50 -12.05 -15.01 0.11
CA GLU A 50 -11.91 -16.13 1.04
C GLU A 50 -12.19 -15.72 2.49
N ARG A 51 -11.64 -14.56 2.91
CA ARG A 51 -11.74 -14.08 4.28
C ARG A 51 -13.11 -13.53 4.62
N PHE A 52 -13.73 -12.81 3.72
CA PHE A 52 -14.98 -12.09 3.98
C PHE A 52 -16.15 -12.60 3.15
N GLY A 53 -15.98 -12.81 1.85
CA GLY A 53 -17.07 -13.17 0.93
C GLY A 53 -18.26 -12.23 1.12
N ARG A 54 -19.44 -12.80 1.36
CA ARG A 54 -20.67 -12.08 1.69
C ARG A 54 -21.08 -12.24 3.16
N ARG A 55 -20.14 -12.50 4.07
CA ARG A 55 -20.45 -12.72 5.48
C ARG A 55 -20.93 -11.45 6.16
N HIS A 56 -22.04 -11.58 6.89
CA HIS A 56 -22.63 -10.49 7.65
C HIS A 56 -21.83 -10.24 8.94
N GLN A 57 -21.78 -8.97 9.34
CA GLN A 57 -21.27 -8.54 10.64
C GLN A 57 -22.43 -8.53 11.64
N GLY A 58 -22.59 -9.59 12.42
CA GLY A 58 -23.72 -9.76 13.30
C GLY A 58 -24.93 -10.44 12.63
N GLU A 59 -26.12 -10.29 13.23
CA GLU A 59 -27.32 -11.02 12.81
C GLU A 59 -28.20 -10.23 11.82
N GLU A 60 -28.04 -8.90 11.77
CA GLU A 60 -28.86 -8.03 10.91
C GLU A 60 -28.43 -8.14 9.44
N ASP A 61 -29.42 -8.27 8.56
CA ASP A 61 -29.18 -8.36 7.12
C ASP A 61 -28.71 -6.99 6.56
N PRO A 62 -27.59 -6.95 5.83
CA PRO A 62 -27.11 -5.73 5.16
C PRO A 62 -28.16 -5.05 4.26
N ALA A 63 -29.11 -5.79 3.71
CA ALA A 63 -30.19 -5.21 2.89
C ALA A 63 -31.15 -4.30 3.67
N VAL A 64 -31.20 -4.41 5.00
CA VAL A 64 -32.12 -3.65 5.85
C VAL A 64 -31.42 -2.84 6.96
N GLY A 65 -30.13 -2.62 6.83
CA GLY A 65 -29.36 -1.76 7.75
C GLY A 65 -28.19 -2.46 8.43
N GLY A 66 -28.07 -3.78 8.30
CA GLY A 66 -26.90 -4.52 8.75
C GLY A 66 -25.63 -4.21 7.93
N ARG A 67 -24.54 -4.91 8.22
CA ARG A 67 -23.24 -4.67 7.61
C ARG A 67 -22.55 -5.97 7.16
N TYR A 68 -21.69 -5.88 6.16
CA TYR A 68 -20.75 -6.95 5.83
C TYR A 68 -19.50 -6.89 6.70
N GLN A 69 -18.86 -8.02 6.95
CA GLN A 69 -17.62 -8.10 7.74
C GLN A 69 -16.49 -7.27 7.15
N VAL A 70 -16.40 -7.19 5.82
CA VAL A 70 -15.37 -6.38 5.15
C VAL A 70 -15.48 -4.89 5.48
N GLU A 71 -16.67 -4.36 5.71
CA GLU A 71 -16.86 -2.95 6.11
C GLU A 71 -16.26 -2.71 7.50
N SER A 72 -16.49 -3.62 8.45
CA SER A 72 -15.89 -3.53 9.79
C SER A 72 -14.37 -3.65 9.75
N TYR A 73 -13.84 -4.47 8.86
CA TYR A 73 -12.39 -4.58 8.63
C TYR A 73 -11.80 -3.24 8.13
N LEU A 74 -12.42 -2.61 7.16
CA LEU A 74 -11.96 -1.33 6.61
C LEU A 74 -12.04 -0.21 7.66
N ASP A 75 -13.14 -0.12 8.42
CA ASP A 75 -13.31 0.85 9.51
C ASP A 75 -12.28 0.66 10.63
N TYR A 76 -11.99 -0.58 10.99
CA TYR A 76 -10.94 -0.87 11.98
C TYR A 76 -9.59 -0.33 11.56
N HIS A 77 -9.19 -0.55 10.30
CA HIS A 77 -7.91 -0.05 9.80
C HIS A 77 -7.90 1.48 9.63
N ALA A 78 -9.01 2.08 9.25
CA ALA A 78 -9.19 3.52 9.25
C ALA A 78 -8.96 4.09 10.67
N GLY A 79 -9.66 3.57 11.67
CA GLY A 79 -9.53 4.01 13.07
C GLY A 79 -8.11 3.86 13.62
N LYS A 80 -7.41 2.78 13.29
CA LYS A 80 -6.00 2.60 13.70
C LYS A 80 -5.06 3.65 13.10
N LEU A 81 -5.30 4.10 11.88
CA LEU A 81 -4.50 5.17 11.28
C LEU A 81 -4.80 6.51 11.94
N LEU A 82 -6.07 6.85 12.13
CA LEU A 82 -6.50 8.10 12.74
C LEU A 82 -5.87 8.35 14.12
N ALA A 83 -5.60 7.30 14.87
CA ALA A 83 -4.98 7.40 16.20
C ALA A 83 -3.48 7.80 16.17
N ARG A 84 -2.82 7.78 15.00
CA ARG A 84 -1.36 7.90 14.92
C ARG A 84 -0.84 8.68 13.72
N PHE A 85 -1.69 9.14 12.83
CA PHE A 85 -1.25 9.75 11.58
C PHE A 85 -1.99 11.06 11.31
N ASP A 86 -1.28 11.99 10.71
CA ASP A 86 -1.76 13.33 10.38
C ASP A 86 -2.15 13.42 8.89
N ALA A 87 -3.21 14.16 8.59
CA ALA A 87 -3.74 14.25 7.22
C ALA A 87 -2.82 15.02 6.26
N ASN A 88 -2.22 16.12 6.70
CA ASN A 88 -1.25 16.85 5.86
C ASN A 88 -0.01 16.00 5.59
N THR A 89 0.48 15.28 6.59
CA THR A 89 1.59 14.33 6.42
C THR A 89 1.21 13.24 5.41
N TYR A 90 -0.02 12.71 5.48
CA TYR A 90 -0.51 11.72 4.51
C TYR A 90 -0.48 12.26 3.08
N LEU A 91 -0.99 13.48 2.88
CA LEU A 91 -1.00 14.14 1.57
C LEU A 91 0.43 14.35 1.04
N ILE A 92 1.34 14.87 1.86
CA ILE A 92 2.74 15.12 1.47
C ILE A 92 3.44 13.82 1.05
N VAL A 93 3.32 12.77 1.85
CA VAL A 93 3.96 11.47 1.55
C VAL A 93 3.34 10.83 0.30
N THR A 94 2.01 10.86 0.18
CA THR A 94 1.30 10.33 -1.00
C THR A 94 1.70 11.08 -2.26
N HIS A 95 1.71 12.41 -2.21
CA HIS A 95 2.12 13.24 -3.35
C HIS A 95 3.58 12.97 -3.73
N SER A 96 4.47 12.85 -2.76
CA SER A 96 5.88 12.54 -3.01
C SER A 96 6.05 11.22 -3.76
N MET A 97 5.26 10.20 -3.42
CA MET A 97 5.27 8.92 -4.15
C MET A 97 4.72 9.07 -5.58
N MET A 98 3.68 9.88 -5.77
CA MET A 98 3.06 10.08 -7.09
C MET A 98 3.97 10.80 -8.09
N VAL A 99 4.79 11.73 -7.61
CA VAL A 99 5.69 12.53 -8.47
C VAL A 99 7.09 11.98 -8.54
N HIS A 100 7.38 10.92 -7.78
CA HIS A 100 8.71 10.30 -7.80
C HIS A 100 9.00 9.67 -9.16
N ASP A 101 10.09 10.10 -9.76
CA ASP A 101 10.65 9.51 -10.99
C ASP A 101 12.17 9.45 -10.88
N VAL A 102 12.68 8.24 -10.76
CA VAL A 102 14.11 7.99 -10.65
C VAL A 102 14.88 8.43 -11.90
N GLY A 103 14.23 8.47 -13.06
CA GLY A 103 14.82 8.85 -14.33
C GLY A 103 14.98 10.35 -14.54
N THR A 104 14.22 11.18 -13.79
CA THR A 104 14.26 12.64 -13.96
C THR A 104 15.67 13.20 -13.71
N GLY A 105 16.21 13.90 -14.70
CA GLY A 105 17.55 14.47 -14.67
C GLY A 105 18.70 13.46 -14.77
N ARG A 106 18.39 12.17 -15.04
CA ARG A 106 19.40 11.07 -15.15
C ARG A 106 19.39 10.35 -16.49
N GLY A 107 18.71 10.90 -17.50
CA GLY A 107 18.64 10.29 -18.84
C GLY A 107 17.59 9.21 -19.01
N GLY A 108 16.59 9.18 -18.11
CA GLY A 108 15.50 8.20 -18.11
C GLY A 108 15.72 7.07 -17.10
N ILE A 109 14.70 6.22 -16.95
CA ILE A 109 14.69 5.13 -15.95
C ILE A 109 15.82 4.14 -16.20
N GLU A 110 16.00 3.69 -17.43
CA GLU A 110 17.06 2.73 -17.80
C GLU A 110 18.46 3.25 -17.46
N ALA A 111 18.75 4.50 -17.84
CA ALA A 111 20.03 5.12 -17.53
C ALA A 111 20.25 5.28 -16.01
N ALA A 112 19.22 5.63 -15.27
CA ALA A 112 19.28 5.76 -13.82
C ALA A 112 19.54 4.41 -13.14
N LEU A 113 18.81 3.36 -13.50
CA LEU A 113 18.97 2.01 -12.95
C LEU A 113 20.34 1.42 -13.27
N ALA A 114 20.87 1.67 -14.47
CA ALA A 114 22.21 1.21 -14.87
C ALA A 114 23.35 1.82 -14.03
N THR A 115 23.10 2.90 -13.28
CA THR A 115 24.10 3.49 -12.36
C THR A 115 24.18 2.83 -11.00
N VAL A 116 23.25 1.92 -10.66
CA VAL A 116 23.24 1.24 -9.36
C VAL A 116 24.43 0.29 -9.27
N GLN A 117 25.26 0.47 -8.26
CA GLN A 117 26.47 -0.34 -8.01
C GLN A 117 26.32 -1.29 -6.83
N ALA A 118 25.26 -1.12 -6.06
CA ALA A 118 24.99 -1.96 -4.90
C ALA A 118 24.62 -3.37 -5.34
N HIS A 119 25.06 -4.39 -4.59
CA HIS A 119 24.52 -5.74 -4.71
C HIS A 119 23.02 -5.67 -4.37
N THR A 120 22.17 -6.00 -5.31
CA THR A 120 20.75 -5.68 -5.26
C THR A 120 19.88 -6.95 -5.31
N LEU A 121 18.96 -7.04 -4.37
CA LEU A 121 17.87 -8.02 -4.38
C LEU A 121 16.54 -7.29 -4.55
N VAL A 122 15.76 -7.68 -5.54
CA VAL A 122 14.38 -7.24 -5.75
C VAL A 122 13.44 -8.36 -5.35
N VAL A 123 12.56 -8.10 -4.40
CA VAL A 123 11.58 -9.08 -3.93
C VAL A 123 10.18 -8.57 -4.24
N ASP A 124 9.37 -9.40 -4.86
CA ASP A 124 7.95 -9.13 -5.14
C ASP A 124 7.05 -10.25 -4.59
N VAL A 125 5.76 -10.00 -4.59
CA VAL A 125 4.73 -10.97 -4.20
C VAL A 125 3.86 -11.28 -5.42
N ASP A 126 3.65 -12.54 -5.73
CA ASP A 126 2.95 -13.01 -6.95
C ASP A 126 1.51 -12.49 -7.06
N SER A 127 0.83 -12.27 -5.95
CA SER A 127 -0.55 -11.76 -5.88
C SER A 127 -0.64 -10.25 -5.65
N ASP A 128 0.49 -9.52 -5.64
CA ASP A 128 0.49 -8.06 -5.42
C ASP A 128 -0.17 -7.34 -6.61
N ARG A 129 -1.17 -6.53 -6.30
CA ARG A 129 -1.91 -5.70 -7.25
C ARG A 129 -1.60 -4.20 -7.12
N LEU A 130 -0.80 -3.84 -6.13
CA LEU A 130 -0.34 -2.46 -5.90
C LEU A 130 1.02 -2.23 -6.57
N PHE A 131 1.99 -3.09 -6.31
CA PHE A 131 3.26 -3.18 -7.01
C PHE A 131 3.31 -4.49 -7.79
N LEU A 132 3.07 -4.39 -9.10
CA LEU A 132 2.92 -5.57 -9.93
C LEU A 132 4.25 -6.31 -10.11
N PRO A 133 4.24 -7.65 -10.17
CA PRO A 133 5.44 -8.44 -10.47
C PRO A 133 6.20 -8.00 -11.73
N ALA A 134 5.49 -7.50 -12.74
CA ALA A 134 6.12 -6.95 -13.95
C ALA A 134 6.98 -5.71 -13.67
N GLN A 135 6.63 -4.89 -12.68
CA GLN A 135 7.45 -3.73 -12.27
C GLN A 135 8.72 -4.18 -11.53
N ALA A 136 8.64 -5.23 -10.73
CA ALA A 136 9.81 -5.84 -10.10
C ALA A 136 10.76 -6.46 -11.14
N GLU A 137 10.22 -7.06 -12.20
CA GLU A 137 10.99 -7.59 -13.32
C GLU A 137 11.72 -6.46 -14.08
N GLU A 138 11.03 -5.36 -14.39
CA GLU A 138 11.61 -4.16 -15.00
C GLU A 138 12.75 -3.60 -14.14
N LEU A 139 12.50 -3.46 -12.83
CA LEU A 139 13.48 -2.95 -11.87
C LEU A 139 14.74 -3.84 -11.82
N ALA A 140 14.56 -5.15 -11.67
CA ALA A 140 15.66 -6.10 -11.62
C ALA A 140 16.43 -6.18 -12.95
N GLY A 141 15.72 -6.10 -14.07
CA GLY A 141 16.33 -6.09 -15.41
C GLY A 141 17.13 -4.83 -15.71
N GLY A 142 16.79 -3.69 -15.10
CA GLY A 142 17.49 -2.42 -15.29
C GLY A 142 18.72 -2.26 -14.40
N ILE A 143 18.82 -2.97 -13.28
CA ILE A 143 19.94 -2.87 -12.33
C ILE A 143 21.00 -3.94 -12.64
N PRO A 144 22.27 -3.56 -12.90
CA PRO A 144 23.32 -4.51 -13.20
C PRO A 144 23.54 -5.54 -12.08
N GLY A 145 23.40 -6.83 -12.40
CA GLY A 145 23.63 -7.92 -11.46
C GLY A 145 22.55 -8.07 -10.37
N ALA A 146 21.41 -7.40 -10.50
CA ALA A 146 20.34 -7.59 -9.55
C ALA A 146 19.75 -9.02 -9.62
N ARG A 147 19.46 -9.58 -8.46
CA ARG A 147 18.73 -10.83 -8.31
C ARG A 147 17.25 -10.51 -8.04
N ARG A 148 16.34 -11.27 -8.64
CA ARG A 148 14.90 -11.19 -8.32
C ARG A 148 14.41 -12.46 -7.69
N GLU A 149 13.60 -12.34 -6.65
CA GLU A 149 12.89 -13.42 -5.98
C GLU A 149 11.42 -13.07 -5.81
N THR A 150 10.56 -14.06 -5.91
CA THR A 150 9.11 -13.87 -5.78
C THR A 150 8.58 -14.67 -4.58
N ILE A 151 7.87 -13.99 -3.69
CA ILE A 151 7.14 -14.61 -2.58
C ILE A 151 5.81 -15.10 -3.12
N THR A 152 5.48 -16.38 -2.88
CA THR A 152 4.15 -16.93 -3.16
C THR A 152 3.24 -16.68 -1.98
N SER A 153 2.21 -15.87 -2.17
CA SER A 153 1.28 -15.50 -1.09
C SER A 153 -0.11 -15.14 -1.65
N LEU A 154 -1.14 -15.52 -0.91
CA LEU A 154 -2.51 -15.07 -1.18
C LEU A 154 -2.74 -13.62 -0.71
N HIS A 155 -1.86 -13.08 0.13
CA HIS A 155 -2.11 -11.86 0.90
C HIS A 155 -1.89 -10.54 0.12
N GLY A 156 -1.53 -10.58 -1.16
CA GLY A 156 -1.29 -9.39 -1.97
C GLY A 156 -0.05 -8.64 -1.49
N HIS A 157 -0.11 -7.30 -1.54
CA HIS A 157 1.01 -6.44 -1.16
C HIS A 157 1.55 -6.72 0.25
N ASP A 158 0.68 -7.03 1.21
CA ASP A 158 1.10 -7.35 2.58
C ASP A 158 1.80 -8.72 2.70
N GLY A 159 1.89 -9.52 1.63
CA GLY A 159 2.52 -10.84 1.63
C GLY A 159 3.94 -10.83 2.16
N PHE A 160 4.75 -9.83 1.83
CA PHE A 160 6.13 -9.72 2.32
C PHE A 160 6.24 -9.53 3.84
N LEU A 161 5.18 -9.06 4.50
CA LEU A 161 5.09 -8.93 5.96
C LEU A 161 4.56 -10.21 6.63
N ILE A 162 3.79 -11.00 5.90
CA ILE A 162 3.07 -12.16 6.43
C ILE A 162 3.88 -13.43 6.22
N GLU A 163 4.48 -13.59 5.05
CA GLU A 163 5.30 -14.75 4.67
C GLU A 163 6.74 -14.66 5.21
N ALA A 164 6.86 -14.51 6.53
CA ALA A 164 8.14 -14.24 7.17
C ALA A 164 9.18 -15.35 6.94
N GLU A 165 8.77 -16.60 6.81
CA GLU A 165 9.68 -17.73 6.57
C GLU A 165 10.27 -17.68 5.15
N GLN A 166 9.46 -17.36 4.14
CA GLN A 166 9.94 -17.18 2.77
C GLN A 166 10.90 -15.98 2.71
N MET A 167 10.53 -14.86 3.32
CA MET A 167 11.38 -13.66 3.36
C MET A 167 12.71 -13.93 4.08
N ASP A 168 12.69 -14.60 5.23
CA ASP A 168 13.91 -14.96 5.97
C ASP A 168 14.86 -15.82 5.11
N THR A 169 14.31 -16.83 4.43
CA THR A 169 15.08 -17.70 3.53
C THR A 169 15.72 -16.89 2.39
N ILE A 170 14.93 -16.07 1.69
CA ILE A 170 15.41 -15.23 0.59
C ILE A 170 16.53 -14.29 1.05
N LEU A 171 16.34 -13.62 2.20
CA LEU A 171 17.32 -12.69 2.74
C LEU A 171 18.62 -13.38 3.18
N ARG A 172 18.53 -14.54 3.84
CA ARG A 172 19.73 -15.31 4.24
C ARG A 172 20.53 -15.76 3.04
N ASP A 173 19.87 -16.29 2.02
CA ASP A 173 20.53 -16.76 0.81
C ASP A 173 21.22 -15.61 0.07
N PHE A 174 20.57 -14.45 0.00
CA PHE A 174 21.15 -13.27 -0.62
C PHE A 174 22.37 -12.76 0.15
N LEU A 175 22.28 -12.66 1.47
CA LEU A 175 23.38 -12.18 2.31
C LEU A 175 24.57 -13.16 2.39
N ALA A 176 24.32 -14.45 2.27
CA ALA A 176 25.38 -15.46 2.26
C ALA A 176 26.16 -15.50 0.94
N GLY A 177 25.58 -14.99 -0.16
CA GLY A 177 26.21 -14.90 -1.48
C GLY A 177 26.80 -13.51 -1.81
N ALA A 178 26.77 -12.57 -0.86
CA ALA A 178 27.23 -11.20 -1.03
C ALA A 178 28.73 -11.01 -0.75
#